data_ff5e3e3179a1b5ff9c63435661522b8c
#
_entry.id   ff5e3e3179a1b5ff9c63435661522b8c
#
_cell.length_a   1.000
_cell.length_b   1.000
_cell.length_c   1.000
_cell.angle_alpha   90.00
_cell.angle_beta   90.00
_cell.angle_gamma   90.00
#
_symmetry.space_group_name_H-M   'P 1'
#
loop_
_entity.id
_entity.type
_entity.pdbx_description
1 polymer ?
#
loop_
_entity_poly.entity_id
_entity_poly.type
_entity_poly.pdbx_seq_one_letter_code
_entity_poly.pdbx_strand_id
1 'polypeptide(L)'
;YSFLQTVQGTELDYQQTRYQHFDAPGRYKDDVNGAAFSQIRLDYLRRHAHTATGQSNEPLLRAGYKFDLQEHLDPAMNRDWVVVSINHQGEQPQALQEEGGSGATTYSNQFSLIPGHLHWRAEPQPKPQVDGPMIATVVGPEGEEIFCDEHGRVKIHFPWDRYSNGNEQSSCWVRVSQGWAGSQYGFVAIPRIGHEVIVSFLNGDPDQPIITGRTYHATNTPPYTLPEHKTKTVLRTETHQGEGFNELSFEDQAGKEQIYLHAQKDFDGLIENDHTTVIRHDQHLTVENDQFTQIKHNHHLTVEGESREAVTGEQVLSIEGSLHVKTGKVWVNEAGTEIHVKAGQKVVIEAGSEITVKAGGSFVKVDPAGVHLSGALVNLNSGGSAGSGSGFGGAMPALPGGLEPAVTLAPTQTISYQALLQAEQANVPAVKVCPLAGANS
;
A
#
# COMPACT_ATOMS: atom_id res chain seq x y z
N TYR A 1 14.32 -3.67 13.71
CA TYR A 1 14.87 -4.91 14.29
C TYR A 1 16.21 -4.58 14.92
N SER A 2 16.29 -4.28 16.18
CA SER A 2 17.55 -4.18 16.88
C SER A 2 17.42 -4.97 18.17
N PHE A 3 17.76 -6.23 18.10
CA PHE A 3 18.02 -7.00 19.28
C PHE A 3 19.48 -6.79 19.64
N LEU A 4 19.73 -6.25 20.82
CA LEU A 4 21.10 -6.10 21.33
C LEU A 4 21.58 -7.47 21.78
N GLN A 5 22.64 -7.98 21.17
CA GLN A 5 23.33 -9.19 21.62
C GLN A 5 24.62 -8.80 22.34
N THR A 6 24.76 -9.28 23.56
CA THR A 6 25.94 -8.99 24.39
C THR A 6 26.64 -10.27 24.77
N VAL A 7 27.95 -10.33 24.53
CA VAL A 7 28.83 -11.42 25.00
C VAL A 7 29.97 -10.82 25.80
N GLN A 8 30.23 -11.41 26.95
CA GLN A 8 31.32 -11.00 27.82
C GLN A 8 32.40 -12.11 27.88
N GLY A 9 33.66 -11.71 27.80
CA GLY A 9 34.78 -12.64 28.00
C GLY A 9 34.86 -13.13 29.44
N THR A 10 35.17 -14.40 29.64
CA THR A 10 35.25 -15.06 30.94
C THR A 10 36.59 -14.88 31.67
N GLU A 11 37.64 -14.56 30.93
CA GLU A 11 38.99 -14.34 31.48
C GLU A 11 39.17 -12.85 31.77
N LEU A 12 38.91 -12.43 33.00
CA LEU A 12 38.76 -11.02 33.35
C LEU A 12 39.96 -10.40 34.06
N ASP A 13 41.04 -11.15 34.35
CA ASP A 13 42.15 -10.68 35.17
C ASP A 13 42.83 -9.38 34.68
N TYR A 14 42.72 -9.08 33.39
CA TYR A 14 43.29 -7.86 32.78
C TYR A 14 42.28 -7.05 31.97
N GLN A 15 40.97 -7.37 32.04
CA GLN A 15 39.92 -6.70 31.28
C GLN A 15 39.14 -5.75 32.17
N GLN A 16 38.79 -4.61 31.61
CA GLN A 16 37.90 -3.65 32.26
C GLN A 16 36.57 -3.58 31.51
N THR A 17 35.45 -3.64 32.20
CA THR A 17 34.12 -3.56 31.61
C THR A 17 33.87 -2.28 30.78
N ARG A 18 34.67 -1.23 31.02
CA ARG A 18 34.65 0.01 30.23
C ARG A 18 35.18 -0.14 28.78
N TYR A 19 35.90 -1.19 28.46
CA TYR A 19 36.35 -1.46 27.09
C TYR A 19 35.32 -2.24 26.31
N GLN A 20 34.18 -1.58 26.06
CA GLN A 20 33.09 -2.11 25.27
C GLN A 20 33.41 -1.95 23.78
N HIS A 21 33.21 -3.01 23.00
CA HIS A 21 33.14 -2.95 21.54
C HIS A 21 31.69 -2.99 21.09
N PHE A 22 31.23 -1.97 20.37
CA PHE A 22 29.89 -1.88 19.81
C PHE A 22 29.98 -1.98 18.28
N ASP A 23 29.25 -2.93 17.69
CA ASP A 23 29.21 -3.18 16.24
C ASP A 23 27.78 -3.00 15.73
N ALA A 24 27.58 -2.01 14.86
CA ALA A 24 26.30 -1.73 14.22
C ALA A 24 26.50 -1.39 12.74
N PRO A 25 25.64 -1.92 11.85
CA PRO A 25 24.59 -2.92 12.08
C PRO A 25 25.16 -4.32 12.30
N GLY A 26 24.61 -5.08 13.26
CA GLY A 26 25.07 -6.44 13.59
C GLY A 26 24.81 -7.48 12.51
N ARG A 27 24.00 -7.15 11.50
CA ARG A 27 23.70 -7.95 10.28
C ARG A 27 23.10 -9.33 10.53
N TYR A 28 22.46 -9.54 11.68
CA TYR A 28 21.71 -10.75 12.00
C TYR A 28 20.20 -10.47 11.95
N LYS A 29 19.42 -11.52 11.77
CA LYS A 29 17.96 -11.45 11.64
C LYS A 29 17.20 -12.16 12.77
N ASP A 30 17.90 -12.94 13.58
CA ASP A 30 17.37 -13.66 14.73
C ASP A 30 18.41 -13.72 15.86
N ASP A 31 17.93 -14.02 17.07
CA ASP A 31 18.76 -14.00 18.29
C ASP A 31 19.86 -15.08 18.29
N VAL A 32 19.62 -16.23 17.70
CA VAL A 32 20.58 -17.34 17.65
C VAL A 32 21.79 -16.93 16.82
N ASN A 33 21.54 -16.39 15.62
CA ASN A 33 22.61 -15.87 14.76
C ASN A 33 23.29 -14.66 15.38
N GLY A 34 22.54 -13.78 16.06
CA GLY A 34 23.07 -12.63 16.76
C GLY A 34 24.06 -13.02 17.86
N ALA A 35 23.68 -13.99 18.69
CA ALA A 35 24.57 -14.54 19.74
C ALA A 35 25.83 -15.18 19.14
N ALA A 36 25.69 -15.98 18.08
CA ALA A 36 26.82 -16.59 17.40
C ALA A 36 27.78 -15.56 16.80
N PHE A 37 27.24 -14.51 16.15
CA PHE A 37 28.07 -13.42 15.58
C PHE A 37 28.78 -12.63 16.66
N SER A 38 28.13 -12.37 17.80
CA SER A 38 28.76 -11.69 18.94
C SER A 38 29.92 -12.50 19.50
N GLN A 39 29.77 -13.83 19.62
CA GLN A 39 30.84 -14.72 20.06
C GLN A 39 32.01 -14.75 19.05
N ILE A 40 31.73 -14.88 17.76
CA ILE A 40 32.77 -14.85 16.71
C ILE A 40 33.52 -13.52 16.75
N ARG A 41 32.82 -12.39 16.98
CA ARG A 41 33.48 -11.09 17.09
C ARG A 41 34.34 -10.98 18.33
N LEU A 42 33.91 -11.53 19.46
CA LEU A 42 34.70 -11.60 20.68
C LEU A 42 35.98 -12.44 20.47
N ASP A 43 35.87 -13.64 19.87
CA ASP A 43 36.99 -14.51 19.54
C ASP A 43 38.00 -13.78 18.65
N TYR A 44 37.50 -13.04 17.64
CA TYR A 44 38.37 -12.22 16.77
C TYR A 44 39.13 -11.13 17.53
N LEU A 45 38.43 -10.36 18.38
CA LEU A 45 39.06 -9.28 19.15
C LEU A 45 40.13 -9.80 20.11
N ARG A 46 39.98 -11.02 20.61
CA ARG A 46 40.87 -11.66 21.56
C ARG A 46 41.93 -12.58 20.92
N ARG A 47 41.98 -12.69 19.58
CA ARG A 47 42.84 -13.63 18.86
C ARG A 47 44.35 -13.50 19.18
N HIS A 48 44.76 -12.36 19.70
CA HIS A 48 46.13 -12.08 20.10
C HIS A 48 46.33 -12.00 21.62
N ALA A 49 45.33 -12.34 22.42
CA ALA A 49 45.44 -12.26 23.89
C ALA A 49 46.43 -13.26 24.46
N HIS A 50 46.53 -14.43 23.87
CA HIS A 50 47.50 -15.49 24.27
C HIS A 50 48.17 -16.03 23.02
N THR A 51 49.36 -15.58 22.76
CA THR A 51 50.15 -16.02 21.60
C THR A 51 51.57 -16.44 22.04
N ALA A 52 52.11 -17.38 21.34
CA ALA A 52 53.54 -17.72 21.43
C ALA A 52 54.18 -17.68 20.02
N THR A 53 55.47 -17.44 19.98
CA THR A 53 56.22 -17.51 18.73
C THR A 53 57.40 -18.47 18.90
N GLY A 54 57.77 -19.13 17.85
CA GLY A 54 58.88 -20.08 17.88
C GLY A 54 59.60 -20.24 16.55
N GLN A 55 60.71 -20.94 16.60
CA GLN A 55 61.47 -21.36 15.44
C GLN A 55 61.72 -22.87 15.51
N SER A 56 61.75 -23.52 14.35
CA SER A 56 61.97 -24.95 14.26
C SER A 56 62.59 -25.30 12.93
N ASN A 57 63.13 -26.53 12.87
CA ASN A 57 63.55 -27.19 11.65
C ASN A 57 62.57 -28.32 11.22
N GLU A 58 61.41 -28.43 11.84
CA GLU A 58 60.39 -29.45 11.51
C GLU A 58 59.61 -29.00 10.26
N PRO A 59 59.77 -29.63 9.10
CA PRO A 59 59.14 -29.20 7.85
C PRO A 59 57.66 -29.56 7.75
N LEU A 60 57.14 -30.42 8.63
CA LEU A 60 55.77 -30.87 8.60
C LEU A 60 54.79 -29.95 9.36
N LEU A 61 55.29 -28.97 10.10
CA LEU A 61 54.45 -27.97 10.73
C LEU A 61 53.67 -27.18 9.68
N ARG A 62 52.36 -26.99 9.90
CA ARG A 62 51.49 -26.28 8.98
C ARG A 62 50.47 -25.41 9.73
N ALA A 63 50.15 -24.26 9.18
CA ALA A 63 49.08 -23.41 9.71
C ALA A 63 47.75 -24.17 9.76
N GLY A 64 46.99 -23.99 10.84
CA GLY A 64 45.71 -24.65 11.11
C GLY A 64 45.81 -26.04 11.76
N TYR A 65 47.02 -26.57 11.95
CA TYR A 65 47.24 -27.86 12.60
C TYR A 65 47.62 -27.69 14.06
N LYS A 66 47.29 -28.69 14.87
CA LYS A 66 47.66 -28.83 16.28
C LYS A 66 48.92 -29.69 16.42
N PHE A 67 49.76 -29.36 17.42
CA PHE A 67 50.80 -30.22 17.90
C PHE A 67 50.95 -30.09 19.42
N ASP A 68 51.53 -31.09 20.07
CA ASP A 68 51.84 -31.07 21.49
C ASP A 68 53.34 -30.72 21.67
N LEU A 69 53.58 -29.63 22.42
CA LEU A 69 54.94 -29.27 22.82
C LEU A 69 55.27 -29.95 24.14
N GLN A 70 56.42 -30.63 24.21
CA GLN A 70 56.88 -31.37 25.39
C GLN A 70 58.32 -30.96 25.70
N GLU A 71 58.71 -31.20 26.94
CA GLU A 71 60.10 -31.00 27.42
C GLU A 71 60.60 -29.53 27.35
N HIS A 72 59.69 -28.56 27.28
CA HIS A 72 60.05 -27.16 27.37
C HIS A 72 60.38 -26.81 28.81
N LEU A 73 61.37 -25.91 29.00
CA LEU A 73 61.92 -25.51 30.32
C LEU A 73 60.82 -24.81 31.17
N ASP A 74 59.95 -24.05 30.54
CA ASP A 74 58.77 -23.50 31.18
C ASP A 74 57.60 -24.52 31.08
N PRO A 75 57.14 -25.08 32.22
CA PRO A 75 56.05 -26.05 32.22
C PRO A 75 54.76 -25.56 31.58
N ALA A 76 54.48 -24.26 31.61
CA ALA A 76 53.28 -23.65 31.03
C ALA A 76 53.23 -23.77 29.48
N MET A 77 54.38 -23.98 28.88
CA MET A 77 54.50 -24.17 27.43
C MET A 77 54.29 -25.63 26.99
N ASN A 78 54.40 -26.61 27.91
CA ASN A 78 54.19 -28.03 27.64
C ASN A 78 52.71 -28.36 27.55
N ARG A 79 52.14 -28.09 26.38
CA ARG A 79 50.70 -28.21 26.10
C ARG A 79 50.47 -28.33 24.59
N ASP A 80 49.17 -28.52 24.25
CA ASP A 80 48.72 -28.45 22.87
C ASP A 80 48.70 -27.00 22.35
N TRP A 81 49.19 -26.85 21.13
CA TRP A 81 49.26 -25.59 20.41
C TRP A 81 48.66 -25.70 19.03
N VAL A 82 48.03 -24.63 18.55
CA VAL A 82 47.59 -24.46 17.14
C VAL A 82 48.55 -23.52 16.44
N VAL A 83 49.06 -23.92 15.31
CA VAL A 83 49.87 -23.07 14.43
C VAL A 83 48.94 -22.10 13.69
N VAL A 84 49.06 -20.82 14.00
CA VAL A 84 48.27 -19.76 13.33
C VAL A 84 48.86 -19.32 12.02
N SER A 85 50.18 -19.10 12.06
CA SER A 85 50.98 -18.77 10.88
C SER A 85 52.32 -19.40 10.94
N ILE A 86 52.89 -19.73 9.80
CA ILE A 86 54.24 -20.25 9.67
C ILE A 86 54.90 -19.75 8.39
N ASN A 87 56.15 -19.40 8.49
CA ASN A 87 56.98 -19.02 7.35
C ASN A 87 58.12 -20.03 7.23
N HIS A 88 58.20 -20.74 6.12
CA HIS A 88 59.22 -21.72 5.82
C HIS A 88 60.31 -21.07 4.97
N GLN A 89 61.58 -21.31 5.33
CA GLN A 89 62.71 -20.85 4.58
C GLN A 89 63.65 -22.01 4.39
N GLY A 90 64.04 -22.27 3.15
CA GLY A 90 65.01 -23.36 2.83
C GLY A 90 65.82 -22.94 1.67
N GLU A 91 67.05 -23.46 1.68
CA GLU A 91 68.05 -23.28 0.62
C GLU A 91 68.70 -24.64 0.28
N GLN A 92 68.68 -24.97 -1.01
CA GLN A 92 69.29 -26.21 -1.52
C GLN A 92 70.16 -25.88 -2.73
N PRO A 93 71.42 -25.47 -2.49
CA PRO A 93 72.29 -25.02 -3.55
C PRO A 93 72.60 -26.08 -4.62
N GLN A 94 72.45 -27.37 -4.28
CA GLN A 94 72.72 -28.50 -5.17
C GLN A 94 71.58 -28.88 -6.07
N ALA A 95 70.39 -28.21 -5.98
CA ALA A 95 69.19 -28.52 -6.78
C ALA A 95 69.36 -28.16 -8.26
N LEU A 96 70.27 -27.23 -8.60
CA LEU A 96 70.58 -26.80 -9.95
C LEU A 96 71.87 -27.44 -10.41
N GLN A 97 71.77 -28.47 -11.25
CA GLN A 97 72.96 -29.21 -11.73
C GLN A 97 73.93 -28.39 -12.59
N GLU A 98 73.47 -27.30 -13.19
CA GLU A 98 74.25 -26.48 -14.13
C GLU A 98 75.13 -25.41 -13.42
N GLU A 99 74.78 -25.01 -12.20
CA GLU A 99 75.51 -23.99 -11.44
C GLU A 99 76.02 -24.51 -10.11
N GLY A 100 76.55 -25.70 -10.03
CA GLY A 100 76.95 -26.38 -8.84
C GLY A 100 77.38 -25.49 -7.67
N GLY A 101 76.37 -24.97 -6.95
CA GLY A 101 76.58 -24.15 -5.77
C GLY A 101 77.21 -24.97 -4.63
N SER A 102 78.21 -24.42 -3.96
CA SER A 102 78.78 -25.03 -2.76
C SER A 102 78.06 -24.51 -1.53
N GLY A 103 77.36 -25.37 -0.81
CA GLY A 103 76.72 -25.06 0.43
C GLY A 103 75.87 -26.24 0.96
N ALA A 104 75.55 -26.21 2.24
CA ALA A 104 74.68 -27.21 2.84
C ALA A 104 73.23 -26.89 2.55
N THR A 105 72.40 -27.91 2.38
CA THR A 105 70.95 -27.74 2.42
C THR A 105 70.55 -27.25 3.80
N THR A 106 69.87 -26.12 3.86
CA THR A 106 69.36 -25.54 5.11
C THR A 106 67.84 -25.42 5.08
N TYR A 107 67.29 -25.60 6.23
CA TYR A 107 65.84 -25.40 6.41
C TYR A 107 65.57 -24.85 7.82
N SER A 108 64.66 -23.87 7.90
CA SER A 108 64.15 -23.34 9.15
C SER A 108 62.74 -22.83 8.93
N ASN A 109 61.93 -22.75 9.98
CA ASN A 109 60.68 -22.07 9.95
C ASN A 109 60.51 -21.21 11.19
N GLN A 110 59.65 -20.19 11.04
CA GLN A 110 59.19 -19.32 12.11
C GLN A 110 57.66 -19.37 12.16
N PHE A 111 57.11 -19.53 13.34
CA PHE A 111 55.69 -19.72 13.50
C PHE A 111 55.13 -18.91 14.66
N SER A 112 53.78 -18.63 14.56
CA SER A 112 52.96 -18.07 15.64
C SER A 112 51.94 -19.09 16.06
N LEU A 113 51.71 -19.19 17.36
CA LEU A 113 50.87 -20.19 18.01
C LEU A 113 49.86 -19.55 18.91
N ILE A 114 48.72 -20.25 19.09
CA ILE A 114 47.75 -20.03 20.18
C ILE A 114 47.57 -21.35 20.95
N PRO A 115 47.12 -21.32 22.22
CA PRO A 115 46.74 -22.51 22.97
C PRO A 115 45.67 -23.32 22.22
N GLY A 116 45.82 -24.66 22.19
CA GLY A 116 45.02 -25.54 21.37
C GLY A 116 43.53 -25.62 21.71
N HIS A 117 43.09 -25.09 22.86
CA HIS A 117 41.71 -24.98 23.27
C HIS A 117 41.03 -23.68 22.83
N LEU A 118 41.79 -22.70 22.31
CA LEU A 118 41.27 -21.42 21.87
C LEU A 118 40.82 -21.46 20.39
N HIS A 119 39.80 -20.70 20.07
CA HIS A 119 39.35 -20.49 18.70
C HIS A 119 40.02 -19.26 18.11
N TRP A 120 40.78 -19.44 17.06
CA TRP A 120 41.36 -18.33 16.31
C TRP A 120 40.43 -17.90 15.18
N ARG A 121 40.22 -16.60 15.05
CA ARG A 121 39.44 -15.99 13.97
C ARG A 121 40.31 -15.03 13.19
N ALA A 122 40.33 -15.20 11.87
CA ALA A 122 41.01 -14.28 10.96
C ALA A 122 40.39 -12.90 10.98
N GLU A 123 41.15 -11.92 10.53
CA GLU A 123 40.60 -10.57 10.29
C GLU A 123 39.48 -10.62 9.26
N PRO A 124 38.29 -10.06 9.59
CA PRO A 124 37.21 -10.03 8.64
C PRO A 124 37.62 -9.22 7.41
N GLN A 125 37.46 -9.81 6.24
CA GLN A 125 37.62 -9.07 4.99
C GLN A 125 36.51 -8.05 4.83
N PRO A 126 36.77 -6.84 4.29
CA PRO A 126 35.76 -5.87 3.98
C PRO A 126 34.74 -6.49 2.99
N LYS A 127 33.47 -6.36 3.31
CA LYS A 127 32.41 -6.79 2.37
C LYS A 127 32.44 -5.93 1.12
N PRO A 128 32.12 -6.52 -0.05
CA PRO A 128 31.87 -5.74 -1.25
C PRO A 128 30.79 -4.70 -0.99
N GLN A 129 30.98 -3.51 -1.53
CA GLN A 129 30.00 -2.41 -1.44
C GLN A 129 29.51 -2.05 -2.82
N VAL A 130 28.24 -1.64 -2.89
CA VAL A 130 27.61 -1.09 -4.09
C VAL A 130 27.61 0.43 -3.99
N ASP A 131 28.26 1.08 -4.93
CA ASP A 131 28.31 2.54 -5.01
C ASP A 131 27.07 3.08 -5.74
N GLY A 132 26.14 3.65 -4.99
CA GLY A 132 24.95 4.29 -5.51
C GLY A 132 23.81 3.33 -5.90
N PRO A 133 22.72 3.90 -6.46
CA PRO A 133 21.56 3.14 -6.90
C PRO A 133 21.80 2.46 -8.26
N MET A 134 21.05 1.40 -8.52
CA MET A 134 21.02 0.67 -9.79
C MET A 134 19.60 0.61 -10.34
N ILE A 135 19.50 0.42 -11.65
CA ILE A 135 18.23 0.12 -12.33
C ILE A 135 18.03 -1.38 -12.36
N ALA A 136 16.79 -1.81 -12.13
CA ALA A 136 16.35 -3.20 -12.28
C ALA A 136 14.94 -3.25 -12.86
N THR A 137 14.56 -4.41 -13.40
CA THR A 137 13.20 -4.67 -13.88
C THR A 137 12.47 -5.57 -12.89
N VAL A 138 11.20 -5.26 -12.60
CA VAL A 138 10.35 -6.13 -11.77
C VAL A 138 9.99 -7.38 -12.55
N VAL A 139 10.09 -8.53 -11.91
CA VAL A 139 9.87 -9.85 -12.53
C VAL A 139 8.96 -10.73 -11.67
N GLY A 140 8.42 -11.78 -12.26
CA GLY A 140 7.54 -12.74 -11.61
C GLY A 140 7.29 -13.96 -12.46
N PRO A 141 6.33 -14.83 -12.08
CA PRO A 141 5.90 -15.97 -12.84
C PRO A 141 5.33 -15.59 -14.21
N GLU A 142 5.44 -16.50 -15.17
CA GLU A 142 4.86 -16.32 -16.49
C GLU A 142 3.33 -16.17 -16.42
N GLY A 143 2.79 -15.19 -17.12
CA GLY A 143 1.36 -14.90 -17.16
C GLY A 143 0.83 -14.02 -16.03
N GLU A 144 1.66 -13.68 -15.05
CA GLU A 144 1.31 -12.74 -13.99
C GLU A 144 1.66 -11.29 -14.36
N GLU A 145 0.81 -10.34 -13.96
CA GLU A 145 1.08 -8.89 -14.12
C GLU A 145 1.58 -8.27 -12.84
N ILE A 146 1.14 -8.78 -11.68
CA ILE A 146 1.49 -8.28 -10.35
C ILE A 146 1.92 -9.46 -9.50
N PHE A 147 3.17 -9.45 -9.03
CA PHE A 147 3.70 -10.49 -8.16
C PHE A 147 4.34 -9.87 -6.91
N CYS A 148 3.67 -9.99 -5.78
CA CYS A 148 4.14 -9.48 -4.50
C CYS A 148 3.81 -10.46 -3.37
N ASP A 149 4.46 -10.27 -2.22
CA ASP A 149 4.12 -11.00 -1.00
C ASP A 149 3.19 -10.18 -0.07
N GLU A 150 2.89 -10.73 1.11
CA GLU A 150 2.04 -10.10 2.13
C GLU A 150 2.55 -8.77 2.68
N HIS A 151 3.81 -8.43 2.40
CA HIS A 151 4.44 -7.16 2.78
C HIS A 151 4.57 -6.17 1.61
N GLY A 152 4.01 -6.49 0.44
CA GLY A 152 4.13 -5.68 -0.77
C GLY A 152 5.56 -5.64 -1.35
N ARG A 153 6.40 -6.65 -1.03
CA ARG A 153 7.73 -6.82 -1.64
C ARG A 153 7.59 -7.44 -3.02
N VAL A 154 8.53 -7.15 -3.90
CA VAL A 154 8.54 -7.66 -5.27
C VAL A 154 9.87 -8.36 -5.59
N LYS A 155 9.90 -9.09 -6.70
CA LYS A 155 11.10 -9.69 -7.27
C LYS A 155 11.63 -8.81 -8.38
N ILE A 156 12.95 -8.75 -8.54
CA ILE A 156 13.62 -7.92 -9.53
C ILE A 156 14.70 -8.71 -10.27
N HIS A 157 15.02 -8.23 -11.46
CA HIS A 157 16.13 -8.71 -12.27
C HIS A 157 17.04 -7.54 -12.63
N PHE A 158 18.35 -7.66 -12.34
CA PHE A 158 19.34 -6.65 -12.69
C PHE A 158 19.85 -6.87 -14.11
N PRO A 159 20.13 -5.83 -14.91
CA PRO A 159 20.66 -5.97 -16.28
C PRO A 159 22.00 -6.72 -16.37
N TRP A 160 22.80 -6.70 -15.30
CA TRP A 160 24.09 -7.40 -15.23
C TRP A 160 23.97 -8.87 -14.77
N ASP A 161 22.80 -9.29 -14.29
CA ASP A 161 22.57 -10.68 -13.87
C ASP A 161 22.39 -11.56 -15.10
N ARG A 162 23.46 -12.26 -15.40
CA ARG A 162 23.57 -13.18 -16.55
C ARG A 162 23.24 -14.63 -16.21
N TYR A 163 22.93 -14.93 -14.96
CA TYR A 163 22.72 -16.30 -14.49
C TYR A 163 21.26 -16.64 -14.23
N SER A 164 20.44 -15.68 -13.89
CA SER A 164 19.00 -15.89 -13.69
C SER A 164 18.22 -15.73 -15.01
N ASN A 165 17.03 -16.32 -15.04
CA ASN A 165 16.16 -16.31 -16.22
C ASN A 165 15.19 -15.12 -16.28
N GLY A 166 15.33 -14.10 -15.41
CA GLY A 166 14.42 -12.97 -15.35
C GLY A 166 13.00 -13.35 -14.88
N ASN A 167 12.90 -14.26 -13.93
CA ASN A 167 11.64 -14.76 -13.35
C ASN A 167 11.59 -14.54 -11.82
N GLU A 168 10.61 -15.15 -11.14
CA GLU A 168 10.42 -15.05 -9.69
C GLU A 168 11.60 -15.55 -8.84
N GLN A 169 12.58 -16.24 -9.45
CA GLN A 169 13.77 -16.75 -8.78
C GLN A 169 14.98 -15.81 -8.92
N SER A 170 14.86 -14.73 -9.68
CA SER A 170 15.98 -13.83 -10.01
C SER A 170 16.52 -13.04 -8.81
N SER A 171 15.74 -12.84 -7.76
CA SER A 171 16.18 -12.11 -6.57
C SER A 171 15.52 -12.63 -5.29
N CYS A 172 16.01 -12.15 -4.14
CA CYS A 172 15.22 -12.17 -2.90
C CYS A 172 13.98 -11.28 -3.04
N TRP A 173 13.06 -11.33 -2.07
CA TRP A 173 11.99 -10.37 -1.93
C TRP A 173 12.55 -8.99 -1.55
N VAL A 174 12.33 -7.99 -2.40
CA VAL A 174 12.85 -6.64 -2.24
C VAL A 174 11.73 -5.70 -1.78
N ARG A 175 11.96 -4.98 -0.69
CA ARG A 175 11.02 -3.98 -0.16
C ARG A 175 10.87 -2.81 -1.12
N VAL A 176 9.64 -2.28 -1.21
CA VAL A 176 9.32 -1.08 -1.99
C VAL A 176 9.09 0.09 -1.05
N SER A 177 9.83 1.18 -1.25
CA SER A 177 9.57 2.44 -0.56
C SER A 177 8.27 3.04 -1.10
N GLN A 178 7.35 3.39 -0.20
CA GLN A 178 6.11 4.07 -0.51
C GLN A 178 6.19 5.52 -0.04
N GLY A 179 5.44 6.42 -0.66
CA GLY A 179 5.44 7.83 -0.29
C GLY A 179 4.94 8.09 1.14
N TRP A 180 4.13 7.18 1.65
CA TRP A 180 3.61 7.21 3.02
C TRP A 180 3.31 5.79 3.48
N ALA A 181 3.83 5.37 4.64
CA ALA A 181 3.68 4.02 5.16
C ALA A 181 3.51 4.06 6.69
N GLY A 182 2.29 3.84 7.15
CA GLY A 182 1.95 3.70 8.57
C GLY A 182 1.39 2.31 8.87
N SER A 183 0.97 2.08 10.11
CA SER A 183 0.30 0.83 10.49
C SER A 183 -1.14 0.85 9.98
N GLN A 184 -1.41 0.13 8.90
CA GLN A 184 -2.70 0.01 8.21
C GLN A 184 -3.22 1.31 7.57
N TYR A 185 -2.35 2.29 7.34
CA TYR A 185 -2.69 3.49 6.59
C TYR A 185 -1.48 3.99 5.79
N GLY A 186 -1.73 4.69 4.70
CA GLY A 186 -0.68 5.24 3.85
C GLY A 186 -1.03 5.15 2.37
N PHE A 187 -0.01 5.27 1.53
CA PHE A 187 -0.10 5.14 0.09
C PHE A 187 0.60 3.86 -0.35
N VAL A 188 -0.11 2.98 -1.04
CA VAL A 188 0.42 1.70 -1.55
C VAL A 188 0.23 1.63 -3.05
N ALA A 189 1.33 1.47 -3.80
CA ALA A 189 1.31 1.17 -5.22
C ALA A 189 2.39 0.13 -5.53
N ILE A 190 1.97 -1.09 -5.78
CA ILE A 190 2.89 -2.19 -6.07
C ILE A 190 3.45 -2.04 -7.49
N PRO A 191 4.79 -2.09 -7.68
CA PRO A 191 5.36 -2.14 -9.02
C PRO A 191 4.93 -3.43 -9.74
N ARG A 192 4.50 -3.30 -11.00
CA ARG A 192 4.09 -4.44 -11.82
C ARG A 192 5.28 -5.07 -12.52
N ILE A 193 5.13 -6.32 -12.96
CA ILE A 193 6.13 -7.02 -13.78
C ILE A 193 6.40 -6.19 -15.04
N GLY A 194 7.67 -6.04 -15.39
CA GLY A 194 8.12 -5.20 -16.50
C GLY A 194 8.40 -3.73 -16.13
N HIS A 195 7.99 -3.26 -14.95
CA HIS A 195 8.31 -1.89 -14.52
C HIS A 195 9.82 -1.76 -14.21
N GLU A 196 10.39 -0.65 -14.65
CA GLU A 196 11.74 -0.23 -14.28
C GLU A 196 11.74 0.42 -12.90
N VAL A 197 12.63 -0.03 -12.03
CA VAL A 197 12.73 0.43 -10.65
C VAL A 197 14.15 0.84 -10.31
N ILE A 198 14.28 1.84 -9.44
CA ILE A 198 15.54 2.31 -8.86
C ILE A 198 15.77 1.55 -7.57
N VAL A 199 16.88 0.82 -7.49
CA VAL A 199 17.26 0.00 -6.34
C VAL A 199 18.46 0.64 -5.65
N SER A 200 18.30 0.97 -4.39
CA SER A 200 19.38 1.41 -3.50
C SER A 200 19.78 0.29 -2.55
N PHE A 201 20.97 0.35 -2.01
CA PHE A 201 21.49 -0.66 -1.08
C PHE A 201 21.77 -0.01 0.26
N LEU A 202 21.14 -0.50 1.33
CA LEU A 202 21.30 0.07 2.67
C LEU A 202 22.76 -0.09 3.13
N ASN A 203 23.42 1.01 3.46
CA ASN A 203 24.85 1.06 3.80
C ASN A 203 25.78 0.49 2.71
N GLY A 204 25.37 0.51 1.44
CA GLY A 204 26.13 -0.09 0.35
C GLY A 204 26.19 -1.62 0.37
N ASP A 205 25.41 -2.27 1.25
CA ASP A 205 25.43 -3.73 1.39
C ASP A 205 24.60 -4.40 0.28
N PRO A 206 25.22 -5.19 -0.64
CA PRO A 206 24.51 -5.85 -1.73
C PRO A 206 23.40 -6.81 -1.24
N ASP A 207 23.46 -7.27 0.01
CA ASP A 207 22.44 -8.13 0.62
C ASP A 207 21.24 -7.35 1.18
N GLN A 208 21.25 -6.00 1.08
CA GLN A 208 20.21 -5.13 1.63
C GLN A 208 19.58 -4.21 0.56
N PRO A 209 19.05 -4.76 -0.55
CA PRO A 209 18.39 -3.96 -1.58
C PRO A 209 17.06 -3.39 -1.08
N ILE A 210 16.73 -2.18 -1.55
CA ILE A 210 15.44 -1.54 -1.37
C ILE A 210 15.09 -0.74 -2.63
N ILE A 211 13.88 -0.88 -3.13
CA ILE A 211 13.37 -0.07 -4.24
C ILE A 211 13.01 1.30 -3.69
N THR A 212 13.62 2.35 -4.24
CA THR A 212 13.45 3.75 -3.81
C THR A 212 12.69 4.60 -4.82
N GLY A 213 12.49 4.11 -6.05
CA GLY A 213 11.79 4.86 -7.09
C GLY A 213 11.44 4.01 -8.30
N ARG A 214 10.80 4.66 -9.28
CA ARG A 214 10.40 4.11 -10.57
C ARG A 214 10.68 5.14 -11.65
N THR A 215 10.93 4.68 -12.87
CA THR A 215 11.17 5.56 -14.02
C THR A 215 10.32 5.13 -15.20
N TYR A 216 9.93 6.12 -15.99
CA TYR A 216 9.41 5.88 -17.33
C TYR A 216 10.57 5.71 -18.30
N HIS A 217 10.36 4.97 -19.37
CA HIS A 217 11.34 4.75 -20.43
C HIS A 217 10.65 4.56 -21.80
N ALA A 218 11.39 4.22 -22.84
CA ALA A 218 10.88 4.19 -24.21
C ALA A 218 9.70 3.23 -24.46
N THR A 219 9.59 2.14 -23.68
CA THR A 219 8.50 1.15 -23.80
C THR A 219 7.48 1.25 -22.67
N ASN A 220 7.84 1.87 -21.54
CA ASN A 220 6.94 2.16 -20.42
C ASN A 220 6.79 3.68 -20.30
N THR A 221 5.91 4.25 -21.11
CA THR A 221 5.75 5.70 -21.29
C THR A 221 4.78 6.31 -20.28
N PRO A 222 4.88 7.62 -20.02
CA PRO A 222 3.88 8.34 -19.23
C PRO A 222 2.47 8.22 -19.80
N PRO A 223 1.41 8.33 -18.96
CA PRO A 223 0.02 8.15 -19.36
C PRO A 223 -0.50 9.19 -20.37
N TYR A 224 0.21 10.29 -20.57
CA TYR A 224 -0.07 11.32 -21.58
C TYR A 224 1.20 11.69 -22.32
N THR A 225 1.04 12.03 -23.62
CA THR A 225 2.15 12.40 -24.48
C THR A 225 2.87 13.64 -23.97
N LEU A 226 4.18 13.53 -23.76
CA LEU A 226 5.05 14.65 -23.42
C LEU A 226 5.86 15.08 -24.66
N PRO A 227 6.18 16.38 -24.81
CA PRO A 227 5.92 17.50 -23.89
C PRO A 227 4.55 18.16 -24.05
N GLU A 228 3.65 17.65 -24.87
CA GLU A 228 2.36 18.26 -25.21
C GLU A 228 1.49 18.49 -23.96
N HIS A 229 1.40 17.50 -23.08
CA HIS A 229 0.60 17.54 -21.85
C HIS A 229 1.44 17.79 -20.60
N LYS A 230 2.47 18.61 -20.67
CA LYS A 230 3.37 18.92 -19.54
C LYS A 230 2.71 19.61 -18.36
N THR A 231 1.51 20.17 -18.55
CA THR A 231 0.70 20.82 -17.52
C THR A 231 -0.21 19.86 -16.76
N LYS A 232 -0.27 18.58 -17.18
CA LYS A 232 -1.07 17.56 -16.48
C LYS A 232 -0.30 16.89 -15.35
N THR A 233 -0.93 16.80 -14.18
CA THR A 233 -0.55 15.91 -13.08
C THR A 233 -1.54 14.76 -13.02
N VAL A 234 -1.04 13.50 -13.02
CA VAL A 234 -1.89 12.33 -13.23
C VAL A 234 -1.56 11.22 -12.24
N LEU A 235 -2.59 10.69 -11.60
CA LEU A 235 -2.60 9.38 -10.94
C LEU A 235 -3.51 8.47 -11.73
N ARG A 236 -2.93 7.58 -12.54
CA ARG A 236 -3.68 6.59 -13.33
C ARG A 236 -3.27 5.18 -12.92
N THR A 237 -4.26 4.33 -12.71
CA THR A 237 -4.08 2.90 -12.52
C THR A 237 -4.35 2.16 -13.84
N GLU A 238 -4.18 0.86 -13.84
CA GLU A 238 -4.48 0.00 -14.97
C GLU A 238 -5.25 -1.22 -14.47
N THR A 239 -6.26 -1.64 -15.20
CA THR A 239 -7.06 -2.82 -14.85
C THR A 239 -6.18 -4.07 -14.91
N HIS A 240 -6.24 -4.89 -13.84
CA HIS A 240 -5.50 -6.16 -13.78
C HIS A 240 -6.19 -7.21 -14.65
N GLN A 241 -5.44 -7.88 -15.52
CA GLN A 241 -5.93 -8.90 -16.45
C GLN A 241 -7.13 -8.44 -17.30
N GLY A 242 -7.13 -7.17 -17.71
CA GLY A 242 -8.20 -6.60 -18.51
C GLY A 242 -7.83 -5.26 -19.10
N GLU A 243 -8.77 -4.65 -19.82
CA GLU A 243 -8.61 -3.32 -20.40
C GLU A 243 -9.29 -2.26 -19.52
N GLY A 244 -8.71 -1.05 -19.47
CA GLY A 244 -9.27 0.09 -18.77
C GLY A 244 -8.39 0.63 -17.63
N PHE A 245 -8.87 1.68 -16.98
CA PHE A 245 -8.10 2.38 -15.93
C PHE A 245 -9.01 3.18 -15.00
N ASN A 246 -8.53 3.49 -13.80
CA ASN A 246 -9.08 4.57 -12.99
C ASN A 246 -8.10 5.74 -13.00
N GLU A 247 -8.61 6.98 -12.95
CA GLU A 247 -7.77 8.17 -13.03
C GLU A 247 -8.25 9.30 -12.12
N LEU A 248 -7.30 9.97 -11.47
CA LEU A 248 -7.44 11.30 -10.94
C LEU A 248 -6.39 12.17 -11.61
N SER A 249 -6.81 13.17 -12.36
CA SER A 249 -5.87 14.09 -13.01
C SER A 249 -6.25 15.56 -12.83
N PHE A 250 -5.23 16.41 -12.94
CA PHE A 250 -5.33 17.84 -12.85
C PHE A 250 -4.70 18.44 -14.12
N GLU A 251 -5.43 19.31 -14.82
CA GLU A 251 -4.91 20.12 -15.90
C GLU A 251 -4.75 21.56 -15.37
N ASP A 252 -3.53 22.08 -15.45
CA ASP A 252 -3.18 23.41 -14.91
C ASP A 252 -2.90 24.44 -16.03
N GLN A 253 -3.23 24.12 -17.28
CA GLN A 253 -3.12 25.08 -18.37
C GLN A 253 -4.14 26.23 -18.19
N ALA A 254 -3.67 27.47 -18.15
CA ALA A 254 -4.51 28.65 -17.98
C ALA A 254 -5.68 28.67 -18.99
N GLY A 255 -6.91 28.79 -18.49
CA GLY A 255 -8.16 28.75 -19.27
C GLY A 255 -8.63 27.37 -19.70
N LYS A 256 -7.96 26.30 -19.22
CA LYS A 256 -8.35 24.90 -19.42
C LYS A 256 -8.25 24.08 -18.13
N GLU A 257 -8.19 24.76 -17.01
CA GLU A 257 -8.05 24.11 -15.70
C GLU A 257 -9.17 23.10 -15.46
N GLN A 258 -8.80 21.90 -15.07
CA GLN A 258 -9.76 20.80 -14.88
C GLN A 258 -9.28 19.85 -13.80
N ILE A 259 -10.21 19.37 -12.98
CA ILE A 259 -10.05 18.15 -12.20
C ILE A 259 -10.91 17.07 -12.86
N TYR A 260 -10.29 15.98 -13.28
CA TYR A 260 -10.95 14.85 -13.91
C TYR A 260 -10.86 13.62 -13.03
N LEU A 261 -12.01 13.02 -12.73
CA LEU A 261 -12.13 11.77 -12.00
C LEU A 261 -12.82 10.74 -12.88
N HIS A 262 -12.17 9.62 -13.10
CA HIS A 262 -12.68 8.50 -13.90
C HIS A 262 -12.64 7.20 -13.09
N ALA A 263 -13.78 6.56 -12.95
CA ALA A 263 -13.91 5.19 -12.44
C ALA A 263 -14.23 4.26 -13.62
N GLN A 264 -13.44 3.21 -13.81
CA GLN A 264 -13.63 2.25 -14.88
C GLN A 264 -14.95 1.49 -14.76
N LYS A 265 -15.42 1.27 -13.54
CA LYS A 265 -16.66 0.53 -13.28
C LYS A 265 -17.51 1.25 -12.23
N ASP A 266 -17.23 1.10 -10.99
CA ASP A 266 -18.05 1.62 -9.89
C ASP A 266 -17.34 2.79 -9.20
N PHE A 267 -18.10 3.80 -8.78
CA PHE A 267 -17.62 4.89 -7.95
C PHE A 267 -18.47 4.96 -6.67
N ASP A 268 -17.88 4.59 -5.54
CA ASP A 268 -18.48 4.61 -4.23
C ASP A 268 -17.96 5.77 -3.39
N GLY A 269 -18.85 6.58 -2.86
CA GLY A 269 -18.52 7.73 -2.00
C GLY A 269 -19.24 7.63 -0.65
N LEU A 270 -18.49 7.54 0.45
CA LEU A 270 -19.02 7.59 1.81
C LEU A 270 -18.56 8.87 2.50
N ILE A 271 -19.51 9.65 3.02
CA ILE A 271 -19.25 10.90 3.74
C ILE A 271 -19.90 10.78 5.13
N GLU A 272 -19.08 10.73 6.15
CA GLU A 272 -19.51 10.48 7.53
C GLU A 272 -20.22 11.67 8.18
N ASN A 273 -20.09 12.87 7.64
CA ASN A 273 -20.74 14.06 8.16
C ASN A 273 -21.40 14.87 7.02
N ASP A 274 -20.86 15.99 6.63
CA ASP A 274 -21.50 16.91 5.70
C ASP A 274 -20.86 16.88 4.32
N HIS A 275 -21.69 16.98 3.26
CA HIS A 275 -21.25 17.23 1.90
C HIS A 275 -21.75 18.59 1.43
N THR A 276 -20.85 19.54 1.22
CA THR A 276 -21.17 20.87 0.70
C THR A 276 -20.61 21.05 -0.69
N THR A 277 -21.43 21.45 -1.65
CA THR A 277 -21.03 21.73 -3.03
C THR A 277 -21.51 23.10 -3.45
N VAL A 278 -20.62 23.94 -3.99
CA VAL A 278 -20.95 25.23 -4.59
C VAL A 278 -20.47 25.23 -6.04
N ILE A 279 -21.42 25.35 -6.97
CA ILE A 279 -21.17 25.41 -8.41
C ILE A 279 -21.53 26.81 -8.89
N ARG A 280 -20.55 27.54 -9.43
CA ARG A 280 -20.75 28.95 -9.80
C ARG A 280 -21.30 29.17 -11.19
N HIS A 281 -21.37 28.14 -12.00
CA HIS A 281 -21.91 28.19 -13.34
C HIS A 281 -22.91 27.04 -13.52
N ASP A 282 -22.68 26.07 -14.35
CA ASP A 282 -23.63 25.02 -14.68
C ASP A 282 -23.30 23.70 -13.99
N GLN A 283 -24.33 22.95 -13.63
CA GLN A 283 -24.23 21.55 -13.22
C GLN A 283 -24.97 20.65 -14.23
N HIS A 284 -24.30 19.65 -14.75
CA HIS A 284 -24.86 18.64 -15.63
C HIS A 284 -24.84 17.27 -14.93
N LEU A 285 -25.96 16.60 -14.90
CA LEU A 285 -26.08 15.22 -14.42
C LEU A 285 -26.78 14.39 -15.50
N THR A 286 -26.14 13.33 -15.96
CA THR A 286 -26.74 12.33 -16.86
C THR A 286 -26.67 10.97 -16.18
N VAL A 287 -27.80 10.30 -16.06
CA VAL A 287 -27.92 8.92 -15.56
C VAL A 287 -28.56 8.09 -16.66
N GLU A 288 -27.82 7.12 -17.20
CA GLU A 288 -28.28 6.34 -18.37
C GLU A 288 -29.29 5.24 -18.01
N ASN A 289 -29.38 4.85 -16.75
CA ASN A 289 -30.32 3.86 -16.26
C ASN A 289 -31.16 4.48 -15.14
N ASP A 290 -31.09 4.00 -13.93
CA ASP A 290 -31.98 4.40 -12.84
C ASP A 290 -31.28 5.34 -11.85
N GLN A 291 -32.00 6.32 -11.32
CA GLN A 291 -31.56 7.16 -10.21
C GLN A 291 -32.43 6.91 -8.98
N PHE A 292 -31.81 6.53 -7.86
CA PHE A 292 -32.51 6.35 -6.58
C PHE A 292 -32.03 7.41 -5.58
N THR A 293 -32.96 8.11 -4.94
CA THR A 293 -32.66 9.14 -3.93
C THR A 293 -33.48 8.92 -2.69
N GLN A 294 -32.86 8.84 -1.52
CA GLN A 294 -33.50 8.77 -0.23
C GLN A 294 -33.06 9.93 0.66
N ILE A 295 -34.02 10.73 1.15
CA ILE A 295 -33.75 11.81 2.11
C ILE A 295 -34.58 11.50 3.35
N LYS A 296 -33.91 11.21 4.47
CA LYS A 296 -34.58 10.76 5.72
C LYS A 296 -35.26 11.89 6.50
N HIS A 297 -34.93 13.14 6.19
CA HIS A 297 -35.54 14.31 6.85
C HIS A 297 -36.07 15.29 5.82
N ASN A 298 -35.59 16.52 5.77
CA ASN A 298 -36.16 17.58 4.97
C ASN A 298 -35.43 17.69 3.61
N HIS A 299 -36.23 17.90 2.55
CA HIS A 299 -35.71 18.29 1.24
C HIS A 299 -36.20 19.71 0.94
N HIS A 300 -35.27 20.65 0.77
CA HIS A 300 -35.54 22.03 0.39
C HIS A 300 -34.98 22.29 -1.00
N LEU A 301 -35.85 22.73 -1.92
CA LEU A 301 -35.47 23.14 -3.27
C LEU A 301 -35.95 24.55 -3.52
N THR A 302 -35.05 25.46 -3.89
CA THR A 302 -35.36 26.82 -4.34
C THR A 302 -34.81 27.00 -5.74
N VAL A 303 -35.66 27.39 -6.68
CA VAL A 303 -35.31 27.71 -8.07
C VAL A 303 -35.73 29.15 -8.33
N GLU A 304 -34.79 30.05 -8.57
CA GLU A 304 -35.08 31.47 -8.84
C GLU A 304 -35.56 31.71 -10.29
N GLY A 305 -35.22 30.82 -11.19
CA GLY A 305 -35.61 30.84 -12.59
C GLY A 305 -36.75 29.87 -12.92
N GLU A 306 -36.66 29.21 -14.04
CA GLU A 306 -37.64 28.21 -14.49
C GLU A 306 -37.28 26.80 -13.96
N SER A 307 -38.30 26.05 -13.58
CA SER A 307 -38.20 24.61 -13.34
C SER A 307 -39.05 23.86 -14.36
N ARG A 308 -38.47 22.93 -15.08
CA ARG A 308 -39.13 22.12 -16.11
C ARG A 308 -38.92 20.65 -15.80
N GLU A 309 -39.98 19.88 -15.83
CA GLU A 309 -39.98 18.42 -15.68
C GLU A 309 -40.72 17.78 -16.81
N ALA A 310 -40.17 16.75 -17.42
CA ALA A 310 -40.84 15.95 -18.45
C ALA A 310 -40.66 14.46 -18.11
N VAL A 311 -41.78 13.77 -17.94
CA VAL A 311 -41.81 12.33 -17.64
C VAL A 311 -42.54 11.62 -18.77
N THR A 312 -41.87 10.69 -19.46
CA THR A 312 -42.48 9.95 -20.57
C THR A 312 -43.40 8.84 -20.08
N GLY A 313 -43.13 8.28 -18.95
CA GLY A 313 -43.91 7.22 -18.32
C GLY A 313 -44.91 7.75 -17.29
N GLU A 314 -45.05 7.03 -16.20
CA GLU A 314 -45.95 7.40 -15.09
C GLU A 314 -45.21 8.28 -14.07
N GLN A 315 -45.83 9.33 -13.59
CA GLN A 315 -45.41 10.11 -12.44
C GLN A 315 -46.36 9.90 -11.28
N VAL A 316 -45.85 9.47 -10.12
CA VAL A 316 -46.63 9.24 -8.91
C VAL A 316 -46.18 10.21 -7.82
N LEU A 317 -47.12 10.96 -7.24
CA LEU A 317 -46.90 11.82 -6.09
C LEU A 317 -47.77 11.34 -4.91
N SER A 318 -47.16 10.80 -3.87
CA SER A 318 -47.85 10.36 -2.65
C SER A 318 -47.37 11.20 -1.46
N ILE A 319 -48.28 11.85 -0.77
CA ILE A 319 -48.02 12.73 0.38
C ILE A 319 -48.96 12.34 1.52
N GLU A 320 -48.40 11.88 2.63
CA GLU A 320 -49.17 11.51 3.83
C GLU A 320 -49.74 12.75 4.56
N GLY A 321 -49.05 13.89 4.43
CA GLY A 321 -49.44 15.16 5.02
C GLY A 321 -50.26 16.02 4.08
N SER A 322 -49.96 17.31 4.00
CA SER A 322 -50.70 18.30 3.20
C SER A 322 -49.91 18.71 1.96
N LEU A 323 -50.58 18.78 0.82
CA LEU A 323 -50.03 19.38 -0.40
C LEU A 323 -50.59 20.81 -0.54
N HIS A 324 -49.72 21.82 -0.59
CA HIS A 324 -50.06 23.20 -0.89
C HIS A 324 -49.46 23.63 -2.23
N VAL A 325 -50.32 24.00 -3.18
CA VAL A 325 -49.89 24.51 -4.48
C VAL A 325 -50.41 25.95 -4.61
N LYS A 326 -49.51 26.91 -4.87
CA LYS A 326 -49.85 28.32 -5.11
C LYS A 326 -49.18 28.79 -6.38
N THR A 327 -49.95 29.32 -7.33
CA THR A 327 -49.44 29.93 -8.55
C THR A 327 -49.81 31.40 -8.59
N GLY A 328 -48.92 32.24 -9.12
CA GLY A 328 -49.16 33.68 -9.20
C GLY A 328 -50.08 34.11 -10.37
N LYS A 329 -50.21 33.28 -11.39
CA LYS A 329 -50.96 33.62 -12.59
C LYS A 329 -51.99 32.55 -12.98
N VAL A 330 -51.56 31.45 -13.51
CA VAL A 330 -52.41 30.41 -14.08
C VAL A 330 -52.01 29.05 -13.57
N TRP A 331 -52.98 28.22 -13.22
CA TRP A 331 -52.78 26.79 -12.98
C TRP A 331 -53.63 26.02 -13.99
N VAL A 332 -52.98 25.23 -14.84
CA VAL A 332 -53.61 24.41 -15.86
C VAL A 332 -53.39 22.95 -15.52
N ASN A 333 -54.50 22.19 -15.44
CA ASN A 333 -54.51 20.73 -15.41
C ASN A 333 -55.23 20.22 -16.65
N GLU A 334 -54.55 19.41 -17.45
CA GLU A 334 -55.12 18.79 -18.65
C GLU A 334 -54.83 17.30 -18.65
N ALA A 335 -55.80 16.46 -18.90
CA ALA A 335 -55.64 15.03 -19.06
C ALA A 335 -56.39 14.58 -20.33
N GLY A 336 -55.77 13.68 -21.08
CA GLY A 336 -56.36 13.14 -22.31
C GLY A 336 -57.65 12.33 -22.09
N THR A 337 -57.83 11.75 -20.89
CA THR A 337 -58.98 10.86 -20.62
C THR A 337 -59.77 11.31 -19.40
N GLU A 338 -59.17 11.52 -18.23
CA GLU A 338 -59.88 11.75 -17.00
C GLU A 338 -59.10 12.63 -16.02
N ILE A 339 -59.78 13.55 -15.35
CA ILE A 339 -59.31 14.22 -14.12
C ILE A 339 -60.25 13.82 -13.00
N HIS A 340 -59.80 13.02 -12.04
CA HIS A 340 -60.61 12.61 -10.90
C HIS A 340 -60.22 13.41 -9.65
N VAL A 341 -61.17 14.22 -9.13
CA VAL A 341 -60.95 14.98 -7.89
C VAL A 341 -61.90 14.42 -6.82
N LYS A 342 -61.30 13.82 -5.77
CA LYS A 342 -62.07 13.19 -4.68
C LYS A 342 -61.56 13.70 -3.33
N ALA A 343 -62.48 14.10 -2.47
CA ALA A 343 -62.21 14.42 -1.07
C ALA A 343 -63.12 13.58 -0.15
N GLY A 344 -62.63 13.21 1.04
CA GLY A 344 -63.40 12.47 2.03
C GLY A 344 -64.52 13.26 2.64
N GLN A 345 -64.38 14.57 2.74
CA GLN A 345 -65.42 15.43 3.38
C GLN A 345 -65.85 16.61 2.52
N LYS A 346 -64.91 17.39 1.92
CA LYS A 346 -65.32 18.68 1.32
C LYS A 346 -64.46 19.04 0.13
N VAL A 347 -65.06 19.48 -0.96
CA VAL A 347 -64.37 20.16 -2.08
C VAL A 347 -64.98 21.58 -2.15
N VAL A 348 -64.07 22.57 -2.17
CA VAL A 348 -64.47 23.99 -2.35
C VAL A 348 -63.83 24.48 -3.63
N ILE A 349 -64.60 25.06 -4.50
CA ILE A 349 -64.16 25.75 -5.73
C ILE A 349 -64.65 27.18 -5.63
N GLU A 350 -63.75 28.15 -5.62
CA GLU A 350 -64.05 29.56 -5.45
C GLU A 350 -63.33 30.37 -6.54
N ALA A 351 -64.09 31.32 -7.14
CA ALA A 351 -63.54 32.26 -8.10
C ALA A 351 -64.10 33.64 -7.84
N GLY A 352 -63.30 34.70 -8.07
CA GLY A 352 -63.67 36.07 -7.87
C GLY A 352 -64.72 36.57 -8.90
N SER A 353 -64.81 35.96 -10.08
CA SER A 353 -65.67 36.40 -11.15
C SER A 353 -66.55 35.32 -11.82
N GLU A 354 -65.94 34.15 -12.08
CA GLU A 354 -66.68 33.12 -12.82
C GLU A 354 -66.22 31.69 -12.48
N ILE A 355 -67.11 30.74 -12.30
CA ILE A 355 -66.90 29.31 -12.32
C ILE A 355 -67.76 28.73 -13.45
N THR A 356 -67.11 28.05 -14.40
CA THR A 356 -67.75 27.33 -15.48
C THR A 356 -67.42 25.84 -15.44
N VAL A 357 -68.42 24.98 -15.36
CA VAL A 357 -68.26 23.51 -15.54
C VAL A 357 -69.00 23.14 -16.84
N LYS A 358 -68.24 22.65 -17.82
CA LYS A 358 -68.74 22.39 -19.18
C LYS A 358 -68.50 20.97 -19.61
N ALA A 359 -69.47 20.33 -20.21
CA ALA A 359 -69.38 19.03 -20.85
C ALA A 359 -70.08 19.00 -22.19
N GLY A 360 -69.42 18.87 -23.31
CA GLY A 360 -69.96 18.98 -24.63
C GLY A 360 -70.70 20.33 -24.84
N GLY A 361 -71.99 20.31 -25.17
CA GLY A 361 -72.83 21.49 -25.36
C GLY A 361 -73.49 21.98 -24.07
N SER A 362 -73.41 21.28 -22.95
CA SER A 362 -74.04 21.61 -21.67
C SER A 362 -73.09 22.25 -20.70
N PHE A 363 -73.54 23.18 -19.87
CA PHE A 363 -72.72 23.82 -18.86
C PHE A 363 -73.52 24.28 -17.62
N VAL A 364 -72.76 24.43 -16.52
CA VAL A 364 -73.15 25.21 -15.34
C VAL A 364 -72.21 26.36 -15.21
N LYS A 365 -72.74 27.60 -15.18
CA LYS A 365 -71.86 28.78 -14.98
C LYS A 365 -72.43 29.58 -13.79
N VAL A 366 -71.54 30.01 -12.92
CA VAL A 366 -71.82 30.88 -11.79
C VAL A 366 -71.04 32.16 -11.95
N ASP A 367 -71.71 33.29 -12.03
CA ASP A 367 -71.11 34.62 -12.15
C ASP A 367 -71.92 35.67 -11.35
N PRO A 368 -71.53 36.94 -11.29
CA PRO A 368 -72.28 37.99 -10.56
C PRO A 368 -73.68 38.21 -11.03
N ALA A 369 -74.04 37.80 -12.25
CA ALA A 369 -75.42 37.88 -12.77
C ALA A 369 -76.31 36.75 -12.31
N GLY A 370 -75.77 35.67 -11.79
CA GLY A 370 -76.48 34.52 -11.29
C GLY A 370 -75.97 33.15 -11.64
N VAL A 371 -76.82 32.12 -11.53
CA VAL A 371 -76.50 30.73 -11.88
C VAL A 371 -77.16 30.42 -13.22
N HIS A 372 -76.35 30.10 -14.22
CA HIS A 372 -76.81 29.78 -15.57
C HIS A 372 -76.73 28.28 -15.83
N LEU A 373 -77.78 27.62 -16.13
CA LEU A 373 -77.86 26.22 -16.52
C LEU A 373 -78.32 26.12 -17.98
N SER A 374 -77.54 25.45 -18.83
CA SER A 374 -77.84 25.25 -20.24
C SER A 374 -77.54 23.82 -20.68
N GLY A 375 -78.42 23.20 -21.42
CA GLY A 375 -78.29 21.85 -21.97
C GLY A 375 -79.57 21.48 -22.74
N ALA A 376 -79.48 20.37 -23.51
CA ALA A 376 -80.66 19.87 -24.26
C ALA A 376 -81.85 19.46 -23.36
N LEU A 377 -81.51 19.03 -22.12
CA LEU A 377 -82.49 18.75 -21.07
C LEU A 377 -81.88 19.15 -19.72
N VAL A 378 -82.65 19.83 -18.86
CA VAL A 378 -82.26 20.17 -17.49
C VAL A 378 -83.15 19.41 -16.52
N ASN A 379 -82.60 18.42 -15.82
CA ASN A 379 -83.29 17.67 -14.78
C ASN A 379 -83.02 18.29 -13.41
N LEU A 380 -84.03 18.78 -12.73
CA LEU A 380 -83.97 19.30 -11.37
C LEU A 380 -84.73 18.34 -10.44
N ASN A 381 -83.95 17.76 -9.48
CA ASN A 381 -84.50 16.86 -8.46
C ASN A 381 -85.13 15.55 -8.98
N SER A 382 -84.79 15.11 -10.21
CA SER A 382 -85.33 13.87 -10.78
C SER A 382 -84.33 13.26 -11.81
N GLY A 383 -84.15 11.96 -11.74
CA GLY A 383 -83.39 11.16 -12.72
C GLY A 383 -81.86 11.35 -12.74
N GLY A 384 -81.17 10.41 -13.33
CA GLY A 384 -79.73 10.39 -13.52
C GLY A 384 -78.97 9.56 -12.47
N SER A 385 -77.77 9.14 -12.82
CA SER A 385 -76.83 8.47 -11.93
C SER A 385 -75.47 9.22 -11.91
N ALA A 386 -74.81 9.27 -10.75
CA ALA A 386 -73.51 9.86 -10.62
C ALA A 386 -72.45 9.01 -11.34
N GLY A 387 -71.54 9.66 -12.04
CA GLY A 387 -70.32 8.99 -12.56
C GLY A 387 -69.40 8.58 -11.42
N SER A 388 -68.60 7.58 -11.69
CA SER A 388 -67.47 7.13 -10.80
C SER A 388 -66.14 7.40 -11.49
N GLY A 389 -65.17 7.84 -10.72
CA GLY A 389 -63.80 8.02 -11.22
C GLY A 389 -62.85 6.91 -10.77
N SER A 390 -61.64 6.82 -11.38
CA SER A 390 -60.57 5.94 -10.99
C SER A 390 -59.99 6.33 -9.62
N GLY A 391 -59.50 5.37 -8.87
CA GLY A 391 -58.77 5.61 -7.61
C GLY A 391 -57.28 5.86 -7.83
N PHE A 392 -56.58 6.26 -6.76
CA PHE A 392 -55.11 6.31 -6.77
C PHE A 392 -54.57 4.89 -6.87
N GLY A 393 -53.69 4.59 -7.89
CA GLY A 393 -53.10 3.28 -8.17
C GLY A 393 -51.60 3.29 -8.37
N GLY A 394 -50.92 4.40 -8.08
CA GLY A 394 -49.47 4.54 -8.30
C GLY A 394 -48.62 3.68 -7.38
N ALA A 395 -47.49 3.17 -7.90
CA ALA A 395 -46.49 2.44 -7.12
C ALA A 395 -45.65 3.38 -6.25
N MET A 396 -45.16 2.89 -5.11
CA MET A 396 -44.24 3.63 -4.27
C MET A 396 -42.81 3.56 -4.86
N PRO A 397 -41.98 4.61 -4.68
CA PRO A 397 -40.58 4.61 -5.17
C PRO A 397 -39.73 3.55 -4.48
N ALA A 398 -38.81 2.95 -5.24
CA ALA A 398 -37.81 2.05 -4.71
C ALA A 398 -36.72 2.80 -3.92
N LEU A 399 -36.11 2.13 -2.96
CA LEU A 399 -35.01 2.68 -2.17
C LEU A 399 -33.64 2.46 -2.84
N PRO A 400 -32.66 3.35 -2.60
CA PRO A 400 -31.26 3.13 -3.04
C PRO A 400 -30.69 1.86 -2.44
N GLY A 401 -29.78 1.19 -3.18
CA GLY A 401 -28.94 0.13 -2.64
C GLY A 401 -27.94 0.66 -1.58
N GLY A 402 -27.50 -0.21 -0.68
CA GLY A 402 -26.45 0.11 0.29
C GLY A 402 -25.05 0.03 -0.32
N LEU A 403 -24.10 0.82 0.21
CA LEU A 403 -22.68 0.62 -0.04
C LEU A 403 -22.19 -0.63 0.70
N GLU A 404 -21.40 -1.47 0.03
CA GLU A 404 -20.67 -2.52 0.74
C GLU A 404 -19.53 -1.90 1.55
N PRO A 405 -19.37 -2.26 2.84
CA PRO A 405 -18.28 -1.72 3.64
C PRO A 405 -16.94 -2.19 3.09
N ALA A 406 -15.96 -1.29 3.02
CA ALA A 406 -14.58 -1.64 2.69
C ALA A 406 -14.05 -2.70 3.66
N VAL A 407 -13.31 -3.69 3.15
CA VAL A 407 -12.64 -4.69 3.98
C VAL A 407 -11.59 -4.00 4.84
N THR A 408 -11.86 -3.86 6.13
CA THR A 408 -10.90 -3.33 7.09
C THR A 408 -10.17 -4.47 7.77
N LEU A 409 -8.83 -4.42 7.75
CA LEU A 409 -8.02 -5.34 8.55
C LEU A 409 -8.23 -5.04 10.04
N ALA A 410 -8.24 -6.08 10.88
CA ALA A 410 -8.28 -5.88 12.33
C ALA A 410 -7.08 -5.00 12.79
N PRO A 411 -7.28 -4.05 13.71
CA PRO A 411 -6.21 -3.18 14.15
C PRO A 411 -5.08 -4.01 14.77
N THR A 412 -3.89 -3.92 14.18
CA THR A 412 -2.68 -4.47 14.79
C THR A 412 -2.28 -3.58 15.96
N GLN A 413 -1.91 -4.19 17.09
CA GLN A 413 -1.39 -3.43 18.23
C GLN A 413 -0.13 -2.67 17.79
N THR A 414 -0.19 -1.35 17.75
CA THR A 414 0.97 -0.49 17.55
C THR A 414 1.83 -0.53 18.80
N ILE A 415 3.03 -1.07 18.67
CA ILE A 415 4.04 -0.95 19.74
C ILE A 415 4.49 0.51 19.73
N SER A 416 4.26 1.23 20.82
CA SER A 416 4.69 2.61 20.93
C SER A 416 6.22 2.69 20.99
N TYR A 417 6.81 3.78 20.46
CA TYR A 417 8.25 4.03 20.55
C TYR A 417 8.75 3.99 22.02
N GLN A 418 7.93 4.43 22.97
CA GLN A 418 8.20 4.35 24.41
C GLN A 418 8.32 2.90 24.90
N ALA A 419 7.48 1.99 24.44
CA ALA A 419 7.57 0.57 24.78
C ALA A 419 8.84 -0.08 24.21
N LEU A 420 9.27 0.35 23.01
CA LEU A 420 10.54 -0.08 22.42
C LEU A 420 11.74 0.38 23.24
N LEU A 421 11.77 1.65 23.66
CA LEU A 421 12.82 2.19 24.53
C LEU A 421 12.87 1.51 25.90
N GLN A 422 11.72 1.23 26.50
CA GLN A 422 11.67 0.52 27.80
C GLN A 422 12.17 -0.92 27.66
N ALA A 423 11.83 -1.61 26.60
CA ALA A 423 12.31 -2.97 26.31
C ALA A 423 13.84 -2.98 26.09
N GLU A 424 14.38 -1.98 25.39
CA GLU A 424 15.81 -1.79 25.20
C GLU A 424 16.53 -1.55 26.53
N GLN A 425 16.02 -0.63 27.38
CA GLN A 425 16.59 -0.35 28.69
C GLN A 425 16.52 -1.55 29.65
N ALA A 426 15.48 -2.35 29.55
CA ALA A 426 15.30 -3.57 30.35
C ALA A 426 16.05 -4.79 29.78
N ASN A 427 16.67 -4.67 28.60
CA ASN A 427 17.32 -5.75 27.86
C ASN A 427 16.41 -6.97 27.65
N VAL A 428 15.12 -6.71 27.37
CA VAL A 428 14.10 -7.72 27.06
C VAL A 428 13.57 -7.52 25.64
N PRO A 429 13.08 -8.58 24.97
CA PRO A 429 12.47 -8.43 23.65
C PRO A 429 11.26 -7.49 23.69
N ALA A 430 11.20 -6.51 22.81
CA ALA A 430 10.09 -5.57 22.70
C ALA A 430 8.76 -6.23 22.32
N VAL A 431 8.82 -7.43 21.75
CA VAL A 431 7.65 -8.26 21.38
C VAL A 431 7.82 -9.62 22.05
N LYS A 432 6.94 -9.94 22.99
CA LYS A 432 6.98 -11.21 23.72
C LYS A 432 6.69 -12.45 22.86
N VAL A 433 5.94 -12.31 21.79
CA VAL A 433 5.61 -13.40 20.85
C VAL A 433 5.31 -12.78 19.47
N CYS A 434 5.95 -13.26 18.43
CA CYS A 434 5.47 -13.05 17.07
C CYS A 434 4.17 -13.86 16.90
N PRO A 435 3.02 -13.23 16.55
CA PRO A 435 1.77 -13.97 16.37
C PRO A 435 1.84 -15.08 15.31
N LEU A 436 2.85 -15.02 14.43
CA LEU A 436 3.09 -16.04 13.39
C LEU A 436 3.95 -17.23 13.86
N ALA A 437 4.53 -17.19 15.05
CA ALA A 437 5.32 -18.29 15.59
C ALA A 437 4.46 -19.40 16.24
N GLY A 438 3.16 -19.21 16.37
CA GLY A 438 2.22 -20.15 16.97
C GLY A 438 1.35 -20.95 16.01
N ALA A 439 1.53 -20.82 14.69
CA ALA A 439 0.68 -21.48 13.70
C ALA A 439 1.26 -22.79 13.12
N ASN A 440 2.40 -23.25 13.62
CA ASN A 440 2.97 -24.56 13.25
C ASN A 440 3.46 -25.29 14.50
N SER A 441 2.54 -25.87 15.24
CA SER A 441 2.78 -27.03 16.12
C SER A 441 1.55 -27.94 16.11
#